data_3518382d381a9e645829a2d39d143ffd
#
_entry.id   3518382d381a9e645829a2d39d143ffd
#
_cell.length_a   1.000
_cell.length_b   1.000
_cell.length_c   1.000
_cell.angle_alpha   90.00
_cell.angle_beta   90.00
_cell.angle_gamma   90.00
#
_symmetry.space_group_name_H-M   'P 1'
#
loop_
_entity.id
_entity.type
_entity.pdbx_description
1 polymer ?
#
loop_
_entity_poly.entity_id
_entity_poly.type
_entity_poly.pdbx_seq_one_letter_code
_entity_poly.pdbx_strand_id
1 'polypeptide(L)'
;MPTVAQEVAFAAKSEGFAREIMELFGIVHLSERHPHSLSEGQKRRVSIAAVAASQPELLLLDEPTVGQDREGLRTLLQALNHLHTRTGNTIVNVTHDRRCAGALCDRAALLKDGRIEKTGGPELIEAAWGDSAAP
;
A
#
# COMPACT_ATOMS: atom_id res chain seq x y z
N MET A 1 -21.16 8.46 -12.36
CA MET A 1 -19.96 8.29 -11.53
C MET A 1 -19.30 6.96 -11.89
N PRO A 2 -17.98 6.91 -12.00
CA PRO A 2 -17.31 5.69 -12.36
C PRO A 2 -17.43 4.61 -11.27
N THR A 3 -17.42 3.35 -11.70
CA THR A 3 -17.32 2.19 -10.82
C THR A 3 -15.88 1.95 -10.42
N VAL A 4 -15.66 1.08 -9.43
CA VAL A 4 -14.30 0.65 -9.03
C VAL A 4 -13.53 0.10 -10.23
N ALA A 5 -14.16 -0.74 -11.04
CA ALA A 5 -13.51 -1.29 -12.24
C ALA A 5 -13.08 -0.19 -13.22
N GLN A 6 -13.89 0.81 -13.44
CA GLN A 6 -13.58 1.95 -14.31
C GLN A 6 -12.45 2.82 -13.75
N GLU A 7 -12.43 3.06 -12.44
CA GLU A 7 -11.34 3.78 -11.78
C GLU A 7 -9.98 3.09 -11.97
N VAL A 8 -9.93 1.78 -11.73
CA VAL A 8 -8.69 1.03 -11.89
C VAL A 8 -8.30 0.92 -13.37
N ALA A 9 -9.25 0.72 -14.26
CA ALA A 9 -9.00 0.59 -15.71
C ALA A 9 -8.53 1.91 -16.35
N PHE A 10 -8.89 3.05 -15.79
CA PHE A 10 -8.56 4.37 -16.35
C PHE A 10 -7.07 4.58 -16.57
N ALA A 11 -6.24 4.15 -15.62
CA ALA A 11 -4.79 4.31 -15.69
C ALA A 11 -4.06 3.03 -16.16
N ALA A 12 -4.78 1.92 -16.29
CA ALA A 12 -4.18 0.64 -16.63
C ALA A 12 -3.78 0.57 -18.12
N LYS A 13 -2.69 -0.11 -18.39
CA LYS A 13 -2.20 -0.34 -19.79
C LYS A 13 -3.12 -1.24 -20.61
N SER A 14 -3.92 -2.06 -19.96
CA SER A 14 -4.90 -2.95 -20.59
C SER A 14 -5.98 -3.36 -19.59
N GLU A 15 -7.14 -3.81 -20.11
CA GLU A 15 -8.21 -4.36 -19.26
C GLU A 15 -7.76 -5.60 -18.49
N GLY A 16 -6.97 -6.46 -19.13
CA GLY A 16 -6.41 -7.65 -18.47
C GLY A 16 -5.51 -7.28 -17.28
N PHE A 17 -4.69 -6.25 -17.42
CA PHE A 17 -3.85 -5.77 -16.32
C PHE A 17 -4.66 -5.10 -15.22
N ALA A 18 -5.68 -4.33 -15.57
CA ALA A 18 -6.60 -3.75 -14.58
C ALA A 18 -7.25 -4.85 -13.73
N ARG A 19 -7.73 -5.91 -14.37
CA ARG A 19 -8.32 -7.05 -13.67
C ARG A 19 -7.33 -7.76 -12.75
N GLU A 20 -6.13 -7.98 -13.23
CA GLU A 20 -5.05 -8.57 -12.42
C GLU A 20 -4.74 -7.74 -11.17
N ILE A 21 -4.65 -6.43 -11.31
CA ILE A 21 -4.47 -5.51 -10.18
C ILE A 21 -5.65 -5.61 -9.20
N MET A 22 -6.87 -5.68 -9.69
CA MET A 22 -8.04 -5.82 -8.83
C MET A 22 -8.05 -7.15 -8.06
N GLU A 23 -7.62 -8.23 -8.68
CA GLU A 23 -7.45 -9.54 -8.04
C GLU A 23 -6.38 -9.47 -6.95
N LEU A 24 -5.23 -8.88 -7.27
CA LEU A 24 -4.10 -8.72 -6.35
C LEU A 24 -4.48 -7.94 -5.10
N PHE A 25 -5.21 -6.84 -5.26
CA PHE A 25 -5.66 -6.00 -4.15
C PHE A 25 -6.94 -6.48 -3.47
N GLY A 26 -7.51 -7.62 -3.90
CA GLY A 26 -8.69 -8.20 -3.29
C GLY A 26 -9.95 -7.34 -3.41
N ILE A 27 -10.14 -6.66 -4.54
CA ILE A 27 -11.25 -5.71 -4.77
C ILE A 27 -12.16 -6.09 -5.95
N VAL A 28 -12.00 -7.27 -6.54
CA VAL A 28 -12.84 -7.74 -7.67
C VAL A 28 -14.33 -7.73 -7.31
N HIS A 29 -14.67 -8.15 -6.10
CA HIS A 29 -16.06 -8.18 -5.62
C HIS A 29 -16.69 -6.78 -5.47
N LEU A 30 -15.88 -5.72 -5.59
CA LEU A 30 -16.31 -4.33 -5.53
C LEU A 30 -16.44 -3.69 -6.92
N SER A 31 -16.15 -4.42 -7.99
CA SER A 31 -16.00 -3.93 -9.37
C SER A 31 -17.12 -2.99 -9.82
N GLU A 32 -18.37 -3.38 -9.56
CA GLU A 32 -19.56 -2.65 -9.99
C GLU A 32 -20.01 -1.59 -8.98
N ARG A 33 -19.36 -1.48 -7.86
CA ARG A 33 -19.70 -0.49 -6.84
C ARG A 33 -19.07 0.86 -7.16
N HIS A 34 -19.72 1.92 -6.69
CA HIS A 34 -19.16 3.26 -6.73
C HIS A 34 -18.25 3.47 -5.52
N PRO A 35 -17.08 4.13 -5.70
CA PRO A 35 -16.12 4.35 -4.60
C PRO A 35 -16.73 4.96 -3.33
N HIS A 36 -17.72 5.84 -3.47
CA HIS A 36 -18.39 6.46 -2.32
C HIS A 36 -19.16 5.49 -1.43
N SER A 37 -19.56 4.34 -1.96
CA SER A 37 -20.31 3.32 -1.21
C SER A 37 -19.41 2.37 -0.42
N LEU A 38 -18.10 2.56 -0.46
CA LEU A 38 -17.11 1.67 0.14
C LEU A 38 -16.77 2.10 1.57
N SER A 39 -16.28 1.13 2.37
CA SER A 39 -15.63 1.45 3.65
C SER A 39 -14.32 2.22 3.41
N GLU A 40 -13.80 2.90 4.43
CA GLU A 40 -12.55 3.65 4.30
C GLU A 40 -11.36 2.76 3.91
N GLY A 41 -11.26 1.55 4.47
CA GLY A 41 -10.24 0.58 4.10
C GLY A 41 -10.38 0.11 2.65
N GLN A 42 -11.61 -0.14 2.18
CA GLN A 42 -11.87 -0.50 0.79
C GLN A 42 -11.52 0.65 -0.16
N LYS A 43 -11.93 1.88 0.16
CA LYS A 43 -11.56 3.08 -0.62
C LYS A 43 -10.05 3.21 -0.76
N ARG A 44 -9.32 3.01 0.32
CA ARG A 44 -7.86 3.09 0.32
C ARG A 44 -7.23 2.03 -0.58
N ARG A 45 -7.68 0.78 -0.50
CA ARG A 45 -7.20 -0.28 -1.40
C ARG A 45 -7.52 0.01 -2.86
N VAL A 46 -8.71 0.49 -3.16
CA VAL A 46 -9.09 0.91 -4.53
C VAL A 46 -8.20 2.05 -5.04
N SER A 47 -7.95 3.06 -4.22
CA SER A 47 -7.07 4.18 -4.59
C SER A 47 -5.65 3.74 -4.89
N ILE A 48 -5.08 2.88 -4.05
CA ILE A 48 -3.72 2.34 -4.27
C ILE A 48 -3.70 1.46 -5.53
N ALA A 49 -4.69 0.61 -5.73
CA ALA A 49 -4.81 -0.24 -6.91
C ALA A 49 -4.91 0.59 -8.21
N ALA A 50 -5.70 1.67 -8.20
CA ALA A 50 -5.84 2.55 -9.35
C ALA A 50 -4.51 3.22 -9.73
N VAL A 51 -3.74 3.70 -8.76
CA VAL A 51 -2.41 4.25 -9.01
C VAL A 51 -1.43 3.16 -9.46
N ALA A 52 -1.45 1.99 -8.80
CA ALA A 52 -0.59 0.86 -9.16
C ALA A 52 -0.85 0.34 -10.58
N ALA A 53 -2.08 0.46 -11.08
CA ALA A 53 -2.45 0.06 -12.44
C ALA A 53 -1.72 0.86 -13.53
N SER A 54 -1.25 2.07 -13.23
CA SER A 54 -0.40 2.87 -14.15
C SER A 54 1.05 2.37 -14.22
N GLN A 55 1.44 1.41 -13.41
CA GLN A 55 2.81 0.87 -13.29
C GLN A 55 3.86 1.97 -13.05
N PRO A 56 3.72 2.77 -11.98
CA PRO A 56 4.66 3.84 -11.72
C PRO A 56 6.04 3.27 -11.33
N GLU A 57 7.10 3.94 -11.76
CA GLU A 57 8.48 3.63 -11.32
C GLU A 57 8.68 3.93 -9.83
N LEU A 58 7.97 4.96 -9.34
CA LEU A 58 7.98 5.38 -7.94
C LEU A 58 6.55 5.47 -7.42
N LEU A 59 6.24 4.66 -6.42
CA LEU A 59 4.96 4.67 -5.72
C LEU A 59 5.14 5.27 -4.32
N LEU A 60 4.48 6.38 -4.06
CA LEU A 60 4.49 7.05 -2.75
C LEU A 60 3.22 6.72 -1.98
N LEU A 61 3.36 6.18 -0.80
CA LEU A 61 2.26 5.79 0.07
C LEU A 61 2.35 6.52 1.41
N ASP A 62 1.29 7.19 1.78
CA ASP A 62 1.16 7.86 3.07
C ASP A 62 0.13 7.12 3.93
N GLU A 63 0.60 6.49 5.00
CA GLU A 63 -0.21 5.71 5.94
C GLU A 63 -1.17 4.72 5.24
N PRO A 64 -0.68 3.83 4.37
CA PRO A 64 -1.54 3.00 3.51
C PRO A 64 -2.39 1.99 4.28
N THR A 65 -2.02 1.67 5.52
CA THR A 65 -2.69 0.64 6.34
C THR A 65 -3.82 1.17 7.21
N VAL A 66 -4.01 2.49 7.27
CA VAL A 66 -5.10 3.09 8.03
C VAL A 66 -6.46 2.61 7.50
N GLY A 67 -7.34 2.21 8.44
CA GLY A 67 -8.68 1.73 8.11
C GLY A 67 -8.74 0.27 7.64
N GLN A 68 -7.61 -0.44 7.54
CA GLN A 68 -7.59 -1.87 7.20
C GLN A 68 -7.90 -2.71 8.44
N ASP A 69 -8.80 -3.69 8.27
CA ASP A 69 -8.90 -4.81 9.20
C ASP A 69 -7.71 -5.78 9.01
N ARG A 70 -7.65 -6.84 9.80
CA ARG A 70 -6.54 -7.79 9.75
C ARG A 70 -6.35 -8.44 8.38
N GLU A 71 -7.45 -8.84 7.75
CA GLU A 71 -7.44 -9.47 6.43
C GLU A 71 -7.07 -8.45 5.34
N GLY A 72 -7.67 -7.27 5.38
CA GLY A 72 -7.37 -6.18 4.46
C GLY A 72 -5.92 -5.73 4.53
N LEU A 73 -5.36 -5.64 5.74
CA LEU A 73 -3.95 -5.34 5.93
C LEU A 73 -3.05 -6.39 5.27
N ARG A 74 -3.31 -7.66 5.52
CA ARG A 74 -2.54 -8.76 4.94
C ARG A 74 -2.60 -8.72 3.41
N THR A 75 -3.79 -8.56 2.85
CA THR A 75 -4.00 -8.47 1.39
C THR A 75 -3.23 -7.30 0.80
N LEU A 76 -3.31 -6.13 1.41
CA LEU A 76 -2.60 -4.92 0.95
C LEU A 76 -1.08 -5.12 0.96
N LEU A 77 -0.52 -5.64 2.04
CA LEU A 77 0.93 -5.86 2.16
C LEU A 77 1.43 -6.90 1.16
N GLN A 78 0.69 -7.98 0.95
CA GLN A 78 1.01 -8.98 -0.06
C GLN A 78 0.94 -8.40 -1.47
N ALA A 79 -0.07 -7.59 -1.77
CA ALA A 79 -0.22 -6.93 -3.07
C ALA A 79 0.95 -6.00 -3.38
N LEU A 80 1.34 -5.16 -2.43
CA LEU A 80 2.46 -4.22 -2.59
C LEU A 80 3.79 -4.95 -2.78
N ASN A 81 4.03 -6.00 -2.00
CA ASN A 81 5.24 -6.81 -2.13
C ASN A 81 5.31 -7.54 -3.47
N HIS A 82 4.19 -8.12 -3.90
CA HIS A 82 4.11 -8.78 -5.21
C HIS A 82 4.34 -7.79 -6.35
N LEU A 83 3.74 -6.61 -6.28
CA LEU A 83 3.93 -5.55 -7.27
C LEU A 83 5.40 -5.13 -7.37
N HIS A 84 6.04 -4.88 -6.23
CA HIS A 84 7.46 -4.54 -6.18
C HIS A 84 8.35 -5.64 -6.78
N THR A 85 8.13 -6.88 -6.40
CA THR A 85 8.91 -8.02 -6.90
C THR A 85 8.76 -8.19 -8.41
N ARG A 86 7.56 -7.98 -8.93
CA ARG A 86 7.24 -8.16 -10.35
C ARG A 86 7.73 -7.02 -11.23
N THR A 87 7.59 -5.78 -10.78
CA THR A 87 7.88 -4.59 -11.60
C THR A 87 9.24 -3.97 -11.33
N GLY A 88 9.87 -4.28 -10.20
CA GLY A 88 11.09 -3.63 -9.75
C GLY A 88 10.92 -2.15 -9.40
N ASN A 89 9.67 -1.68 -9.21
CA ASN A 89 9.41 -0.30 -8.85
C ASN A 89 9.94 0.05 -7.46
N THR A 90 10.15 1.32 -7.22
CA THR A 90 10.47 1.83 -5.88
C THR A 90 9.18 2.18 -5.15
N ILE A 91 9.02 1.68 -3.92
CA ILE A 91 7.91 2.04 -3.04
C ILE A 91 8.48 2.80 -1.85
N VAL A 92 8.03 4.04 -1.68
CA VAL A 92 8.30 4.84 -0.48
C VAL A 92 7.03 4.85 0.36
N ASN A 93 7.14 4.35 1.57
CA ASN A 93 6.02 4.16 2.47
C ASN A 93 6.24 4.94 3.76
N VAL A 94 5.41 5.95 3.99
CA VAL A 94 5.39 6.70 5.25
C VAL A 94 4.37 6.05 6.17
N THR A 95 4.83 5.55 7.31
CA THR A 95 3.98 4.84 8.24
C THR A 95 4.51 4.91 9.68
N HIS A 96 3.61 4.84 10.64
CA HIS A 96 3.91 4.54 12.04
C HIS A 96 3.40 3.13 12.44
N ASP A 97 2.94 2.34 11.48
CA ASP A 97 2.56 0.95 11.70
C ASP A 97 3.77 0.03 11.50
N ARG A 98 4.25 -0.55 12.60
CA ARG A 98 5.38 -1.48 12.61
C ARG A 98 5.19 -2.66 11.66
N ARG A 99 3.95 -3.16 11.55
CA ARG A 99 3.63 -4.31 10.68
C ARG A 99 3.85 -3.96 9.21
N CYS A 100 3.43 -2.77 8.83
CA CYS A 100 3.63 -2.25 7.48
C CYS A 100 5.12 -2.06 7.18
N ALA A 101 5.82 -1.37 8.05
CA ALA A 101 7.25 -1.13 7.90
C ALA A 101 8.04 -2.46 7.83
N GLY A 102 7.78 -3.39 8.73
CA GLY A 102 8.47 -4.67 8.79
C GLY A 102 8.21 -5.58 7.59
N ALA A 103 7.04 -5.48 6.96
CA ALA A 103 6.68 -6.33 5.83
C ALA A 103 7.23 -5.85 4.47
N LEU A 104 7.47 -4.54 4.32
CA LEU A 104 7.77 -3.92 3.01
C LEU A 104 9.15 -3.28 2.92
N CYS A 105 9.90 -3.23 4.01
CA CYS A 105 11.07 -2.37 4.11
C CYS A 105 12.38 -3.10 3.79
N ASP A 106 13.08 -2.64 2.73
CA ASP A 106 14.49 -2.96 2.49
C ASP A 106 15.40 -1.94 3.18
N ARG A 107 14.94 -0.69 3.25
CA ARG A 107 15.62 0.43 3.90
C ARG A 107 14.61 1.28 4.66
N ALA A 108 15.05 1.85 5.76
CA ALA A 108 14.24 2.72 6.60
C ALA A 108 14.93 4.05 6.89
N ALA A 109 14.13 5.08 7.07
CA ALA A 109 14.54 6.36 7.60
C ALA A 109 13.64 6.74 8.77
N LEU A 110 14.23 7.09 9.90
CA LEU A 110 13.50 7.57 11.06
C LEU A 110 13.34 9.09 10.98
N LEU A 111 12.09 9.53 10.85
CA LEU A 111 11.75 10.96 10.83
C LEU A 111 11.35 11.41 12.23
N LYS A 112 12.00 12.46 12.72
CA LYS A 112 11.70 13.08 14.02
C LYS A 112 11.89 14.58 13.95
N ASP A 113 10.93 15.32 14.50
CA ASP A 113 10.96 16.79 14.55
C ASP A 113 11.25 17.45 13.18
N GLY A 114 10.65 16.90 12.11
CA GLY A 114 10.80 17.41 10.75
C GLY A 114 12.16 17.09 10.08
N ARG A 115 12.95 16.20 10.66
CA ARG A 115 14.28 15.82 10.16
C ARG A 115 14.45 14.30 10.11
N ILE A 116 15.27 13.83 9.17
CA ILE A 116 15.73 12.44 9.17
C ILE A 116 16.81 12.30 10.24
N GLU A 117 16.50 11.58 11.31
CA GLU A 117 17.41 11.35 12.44
C GLU A 117 18.38 10.21 12.15
N LYS A 118 17.89 9.12 11.57
CA LYS A 118 18.68 7.92 11.23
C LYS A 118 18.20 7.31 9.92
N THR A 119 19.12 6.65 9.23
CA THR A 119 18.82 5.78 8.09
C THR A 119 19.49 4.43 8.29
N GLY A 120 18.87 3.38 7.77
CA GLY A 120 19.41 2.02 7.91
C GLY A 120 18.55 0.99 7.20
N GLY A 121 18.78 -0.27 7.51
CA GLY A 121 17.98 -1.38 7.03
C GLY A 121 16.82 -1.72 7.96
N PRO A 122 16.25 -2.94 7.83
CA PRO A 122 15.12 -3.40 8.65
C PRO A 122 15.40 -3.39 10.16
N GLU A 123 16.67 -3.48 10.58
CA GLU A 123 17.09 -3.39 11.97
C GLU A 123 16.71 -2.05 12.63
N LEU A 124 16.62 -0.98 11.84
CA LEU A 124 16.19 0.33 12.34
C LEU A 124 14.72 0.32 12.80
N ILE A 125 13.89 -0.52 12.19
CA ILE A 125 12.49 -0.68 12.57
C ILE A 125 12.40 -1.27 13.98
N GLU A 126 13.14 -2.33 14.24
CA GLU A 126 13.19 -2.95 15.57
C GLU A 126 13.71 -1.97 16.62
N ALA A 127 14.75 -1.21 16.33
CA ALA A 127 15.27 -0.20 17.23
C ALA A 127 14.27 0.94 17.49
N ALA A 128 13.52 1.39 16.46
CA ALA A 128 12.58 2.50 16.60
C ALA A 128 11.34 2.15 17.45
N TRP A 129 10.91 0.88 17.45
CA TRP A 129 9.74 0.41 18.21
C TRP A 129 10.08 -0.47 19.40
N GLY A 130 11.33 -0.95 19.51
CA GLY A 130 11.77 -1.84 20.58
C GLY A 130 11.71 -1.21 21.98
N ASP A 131 11.97 0.09 22.07
CA ASP A 131 11.93 0.84 23.33
C ASP A 131 10.50 1.24 23.75
N SER A 132 9.51 1.08 22.88
CA SER A 132 8.10 1.40 23.16
C SER A 132 7.31 0.24 23.75
N ALA A 133 7.93 -0.93 23.91
CA ALA A 133 7.30 -2.14 24.45
C ALA A 133 7.54 -2.34 25.96
N ALA A 134 7.96 -1.32 26.67
CA ALA A 134 7.92 -1.32 28.13
C ALA A 134 6.51 -0.91 28.60
N PRO A 135 5.86 -1.70 29.47
CA PRO A 135 4.52 -1.41 29.96
C PRO A 135 4.47 -0.12 30.79
#